data_bcfe912c3e2ab233d20e0479a51034b1
#
_entry.id   bcfe912c3e2ab233d20e0479a51034b1
#
_cell.length_a   1.000
_cell.length_b   1.000
_cell.length_c   1.000
_cell.angle_alpha   90.00
_cell.angle_beta   90.00
_cell.angle_gamma   90.00
#
_symmetry.space_group_name_H-M   'P 1'
#
loop_
_entity.id
_entity.type
_entity.pdbx_description
1 polymer ?
#
loop_
_entity_poly.entity_id
_entity_poly.type
_entity_poly.pdbx_seq_one_letter_code
_entity_poly.pdbx_strand_id
1 'polypeptide(L)'
;MEPIVFLPGMMCDARLFAPQLDALSRERAIMVAPTCVGERIEEIASNVLTSAPAKFALAGLSMGGIVAMEVYRRAPDRVTRIALMDTNPVSETPERAAAREPQIVKVKAGQLREVMRDEMKPQYLAPGPYRSEILQLCMEMAEDLGPEVFLRQSRALQRRRDQQSTLRKIKCPALVLCGEHDKLCTPERHQFMAELIPYSVFKVIGGAGHLPTLEQPKLVTDLMQEWLTQPFVLQ
;
A
#
# COMPACT_ATOMS: atom_id res chain seq x y z
N MET A 1 -1.61 9.13 -22.21
CA MET A 1 -0.88 9.03 -20.92
C MET A 1 -0.90 7.59 -20.43
N GLU A 2 0.11 7.15 -19.69
CA GLU A 2 0.15 5.78 -19.16
C GLU A 2 -0.95 5.56 -18.11
N PRO A 3 -1.58 4.37 -18.04
CA PRO A 3 -2.55 4.06 -17.01
C PRO A 3 -1.87 3.87 -15.66
N ILE A 4 -2.63 4.08 -14.57
CA ILE A 4 -2.18 3.82 -13.19
C ILE A 4 -2.94 2.61 -12.63
N VAL A 5 -2.21 1.74 -11.93
CA VAL A 5 -2.78 0.66 -11.12
C VAL A 5 -2.51 0.99 -9.64
N PHE A 6 -3.57 1.13 -8.86
CA PHE A 6 -3.52 1.31 -7.40
C PHE A 6 -3.73 -0.02 -6.68
N LEU A 7 -2.98 -0.24 -5.61
CA LEU A 7 -3.06 -1.42 -4.75
C LEU A 7 -3.36 -1.00 -3.32
N PRO A 8 -4.58 -1.26 -2.81
CA PRO A 8 -4.97 -0.90 -1.45
C PRO A 8 -4.21 -1.69 -0.37
N GLY A 9 -4.16 -1.11 0.82
CA GLY A 9 -3.66 -1.74 2.03
C GLY A 9 -4.57 -2.85 2.57
N MET A 10 -4.14 -3.48 3.66
CA MET A 10 -4.93 -4.50 4.36
C MET A 10 -6.28 -3.92 4.81
N MET A 11 -7.37 -4.63 4.54
CA MET A 11 -8.74 -4.25 4.87
C MET A 11 -9.16 -2.88 4.33
N CYS A 12 -8.58 -2.48 3.19
CA CYS A 12 -8.93 -1.28 2.44
C CYS A 12 -9.32 -1.63 1.00
N ASP A 13 -10.12 -0.76 0.39
CA ASP A 13 -10.55 -0.81 -1.00
C ASP A 13 -10.24 0.49 -1.76
N ALA A 14 -10.93 0.76 -2.86
CA ALA A 14 -10.72 1.94 -3.70
C ALA A 14 -10.91 3.27 -2.93
N ARG A 15 -11.72 3.29 -1.88
CA ARG A 15 -11.97 4.47 -1.04
C ARG A 15 -10.71 5.02 -0.38
N LEU A 16 -9.69 4.15 -0.16
CA LEU A 16 -8.37 4.56 0.33
C LEU A 16 -7.70 5.63 -0.55
N PHE A 17 -8.00 5.62 -1.84
CA PHE A 17 -7.42 6.51 -2.84
C PHE A 17 -8.44 7.49 -3.44
N ALA A 18 -9.63 7.64 -2.85
CA ALA A 18 -10.70 8.42 -3.43
C ALA A 18 -10.28 9.83 -3.90
N PRO A 19 -9.52 10.63 -3.14
CA PRO A 19 -9.05 11.94 -3.60
C PRO A 19 -8.11 11.87 -4.81
N GLN A 20 -7.24 10.86 -4.86
CA GLN A 20 -6.29 10.65 -5.95
C GLN A 20 -7.01 10.15 -7.20
N LEU A 21 -8.03 9.29 -7.04
CA LEU A 21 -8.86 8.81 -8.14
C LEU A 21 -9.63 9.96 -8.79
N ASP A 22 -10.25 10.84 -7.99
CA ASP A 22 -10.96 12.02 -8.52
C ASP A 22 -10.04 12.94 -9.32
N ALA A 23 -8.86 13.24 -8.78
CA ALA A 23 -7.93 14.15 -9.43
C ALA A 23 -7.30 13.56 -10.71
N LEU A 24 -6.81 12.31 -10.64
CA LEU A 24 -5.99 11.71 -11.70
C LEU A 24 -6.83 11.08 -12.83
N SER A 25 -8.09 10.69 -12.56
CA SER A 25 -8.97 10.08 -13.58
C SER A 25 -9.37 11.04 -14.72
N ARG A 26 -9.18 12.33 -14.51
CA ARG A 26 -9.46 13.35 -15.53
C ARG A 26 -8.47 13.29 -16.71
N GLU A 27 -7.30 12.72 -16.50
CA GLU A 27 -6.21 12.75 -17.49
C GLU A 27 -5.75 11.37 -17.94
N ARG A 28 -6.06 10.32 -17.18
CA ARG A 28 -5.53 8.96 -17.44
C ARG A 28 -6.45 7.85 -16.98
N ALA A 29 -6.30 6.68 -17.61
CA ALA A 29 -7.01 5.48 -17.15
C ALA A 29 -6.49 5.05 -15.80
N ILE A 30 -7.42 4.70 -14.90
CA ILE A 30 -7.10 4.23 -13.55
C ILE A 30 -7.73 2.87 -13.32
N MET A 31 -6.97 1.99 -12.71
CA MET A 31 -7.42 0.72 -12.18
C MET A 31 -7.10 0.65 -10.70
N VAL A 32 -8.06 0.29 -9.87
CA VAL A 32 -7.80 -0.17 -8.51
C VAL A 32 -7.88 -1.69 -8.52
N ALA A 33 -6.74 -2.35 -8.40
CA ALA A 33 -6.69 -3.80 -8.41
C ALA A 33 -7.03 -4.36 -7.02
N PRO A 34 -7.93 -5.36 -6.92
CA PRO A 34 -8.29 -5.95 -5.65
C PRO A 34 -7.11 -6.72 -5.04
N THR A 35 -6.86 -6.48 -3.74
CA THR A 35 -5.86 -7.21 -2.94
C THR A 35 -6.51 -8.25 -2.00
N CYS A 36 -7.77 -8.58 -2.24
CA CYS A 36 -8.60 -9.41 -1.35
C CYS A 36 -8.64 -10.90 -1.71
N VAL A 37 -8.01 -11.31 -2.81
CA VAL A 37 -8.02 -12.70 -3.31
C VAL A 37 -6.62 -13.30 -3.25
N GLY A 38 -6.47 -14.40 -2.49
CA GLY A 38 -5.21 -15.10 -2.28
C GLY A 38 -4.72 -15.06 -0.83
N GLU A 39 -3.98 -16.08 -0.42
CA GLU A 39 -3.37 -16.23 0.91
C GLU A 39 -1.84 -16.04 0.90
N ARG A 40 -1.30 -15.61 -0.24
CA ARG A 40 0.11 -15.32 -0.46
C ARG A 40 0.25 -14.03 -1.29
N ILE A 41 1.24 -13.24 -1.00
CA ILE A 41 1.54 -12.02 -1.78
C ILE A 41 1.76 -12.35 -3.26
N GLU A 42 2.37 -13.49 -3.53
CA GLU A 42 2.62 -13.99 -4.89
C GLU A 42 1.32 -14.29 -5.67
N GLU A 43 0.29 -14.80 -5.00
CA GLU A 43 -1.02 -15.06 -5.60
C GLU A 43 -1.74 -13.76 -5.92
N ILE A 44 -1.75 -12.82 -4.98
CA ILE A 44 -2.32 -11.48 -5.17
C ILE A 44 -1.62 -10.77 -6.34
N ALA A 45 -0.29 -10.80 -6.40
CA ALA A 45 0.47 -10.21 -7.48
C ALA A 45 0.16 -10.86 -8.86
N SER A 46 -0.08 -12.18 -8.91
CA SER A 46 -0.51 -12.87 -10.12
C SER A 46 -1.88 -12.37 -10.60
N ASN A 47 -2.84 -12.22 -9.68
CA ASN A 47 -4.17 -11.72 -10.00
C ASN A 47 -4.11 -10.28 -10.52
N VAL A 48 -3.28 -9.42 -9.91
CA VAL A 48 -3.02 -8.06 -10.41
C VAL A 48 -2.47 -8.10 -11.83
N LEU A 49 -1.45 -8.91 -12.10
CA LEU A 49 -0.82 -9.00 -13.42
C LEU A 49 -1.76 -9.55 -14.51
N THR A 50 -2.72 -10.39 -14.14
CA THR A 50 -3.71 -10.92 -15.08
C THR A 50 -4.66 -9.84 -15.59
N SER A 51 -5.04 -8.88 -14.75
CA SER A 51 -6.02 -7.85 -15.07
C SER A 51 -5.40 -6.49 -15.43
N ALA A 52 -4.14 -6.24 -15.04
CA ALA A 52 -3.48 -4.98 -15.31
C ALA A 52 -3.19 -4.75 -16.80
N PRO A 53 -3.14 -3.48 -17.25
CA PRO A 53 -2.70 -3.12 -18.62
C PRO A 53 -1.32 -3.67 -18.96
N ALA A 54 -0.97 -3.70 -20.25
CA ALA A 54 0.32 -4.20 -20.72
C ALA A 54 1.51 -3.45 -20.09
N LYS A 55 1.41 -2.11 -19.99
CA LYS A 55 2.35 -1.24 -19.26
C LYS A 55 1.57 -0.25 -18.40
N PHE A 56 2.04 0.03 -17.21
CA PHE A 56 1.35 0.88 -16.24
C PHE A 56 2.29 1.47 -15.18
N ALA A 57 1.92 2.63 -14.65
CA ALA A 57 2.44 3.14 -13.39
C ALA A 57 1.78 2.37 -12.24
N LEU A 58 2.54 2.00 -11.22
CA LEU A 58 2.07 1.17 -10.11
C LEU A 58 2.20 1.90 -8.78
N ALA A 59 1.12 2.03 -8.04
CA ALA A 59 1.10 2.71 -6.75
C ALA A 59 0.48 1.81 -5.67
N GLY A 60 1.21 1.53 -4.61
CA GLY A 60 0.74 0.66 -3.53
C GLY A 60 0.94 1.26 -2.15
N LEU A 61 -0.09 1.16 -1.30
CA LEU A 61 -0.04 1.60 0.08
C LEU A 61 -0.05 0.39 1.03
N SER A 62 0.84 0.38 2.02
CA SER A 62 0.94 -0.64 3.08
C SER A 62 1.08 -2.06 2.47
N MET A 63 0.15 -2.96 2.70
CA MET A 63 0.13 -4.28 2.06
C MET A 63 0.14 -4.16 0.52
N GLY A 64 -0.55 -3.16 -0.03
CA GLY A 64 -0.52 -2.87 -1.47
C GLY A 64 0.90 -2.54 -1.97
N GLY A 65 1.72 -1.88 -1.17
CA GLY A 65 3.14 -1.64 -1.46
C GLY A 65 3.96 -2.94 -1.47
N ILE A 66 3.66 -3.87 -0.56
CA ILE A 66 4.28 -5.21 -0.55
C ILE A 66 3.91 -5.98 -1.82
N VAL A 67 2.64 -5.93 -2.22
CA VAL A 67 2.18 -6.52 -3.50
C VAL A 67 2.84 -5.83 -4.70
N ALA A 68 2.98 -4.50 -4.67
CA ALA A 68 3.65 -3.75 -5.74
C ALA A 68 5.10 -4.19 -5.96
N MET A 69 5.85 -4.40 -4.88
CA MET A 69 7.21 -4.94 -4.98
C MET A 69 7.23 -6.33 -5.61
N GLU A 70 6.28 -7.20 -5.29
CA GLU A 70 6.17 -8.53 -5.88
C GLU A 70 5.74 -8.48 -7.36
N VAL A 71 4.82 -7.57 -7.72
CA VAL A 71 4.44 -7.31 -9.12
C VAL A 71 5.66 -6.87 -9.92
N TYR A 72 6.43 -5.91 -9.40
CA TYR A 72 7.66 -5.45 -10.06
C TYR A 72 8.68 -6.59 -10.22
N ARG A 73 8.90 -7.39 -9.19
CA ARG A 73 9.82 -8.53 -9.23
C ARG A 73 9.48 -9.52 -10.35
N ARG A 74 8.19 -9.73 -10.63
CA ARG A 74 7.69 -10.69 -11.62
C ARG A 74 7.61 -10.15 -13.03
N ALA A 75 7.31 -8.87 -13.17
CA ALA A 75 7.08 -8.26 -14.46
C ALA A 75 7.66 -6.82 -14.51
N PRO A 76 9.00 -6.66 -14.34
CA PRO A 76 9.63 -5.34 -14.29
C PRO A 76 9.39 -4.53 -15.57
N ASP A 77 9.33 -5.19 -16.74
CA ASP A 77 9.14 -4.52 -18.04
C ASP A 77 7.73 -3.95 -18.24
N ARG A 78 6.77 -4.34 -17.40
CA ARG A 78 5.40 -3.81 -17.41
C ARG A 78 5.22 -2.59 -16.52
N VAL A 79 6.07 -2.41 -15.50
CA VAL A 79 5.97 -1.32 -14.53
C VAL A 79 6.82 -0.15 -14.99
N THR A 80 6.18 0.91 -15.46
CA THR A 80 6.84 2.10 -16.00
C THR A 80 7.31 3.06 -14.91
N ARG A 81 6.62 3.08 -13.76
CA ARG A 81 6.90 3.87 -12.56
C ARG A 81 6.38 3.14 -11.35
N ILE A 82 6.97 3.36 -10.17
CA ILE A 82 6.50 2.74 -8.92
C ILE A 82 6.39 3.76 -7.80
N ALA A 83 5.25 3.77 -7.08
CA ALA A 83 5.05 4.52 -5.85
C ALA A 83 4.81 3.56 -4.68
N LEU A 84 5.64 3.64 -3.66
CA LEU A 84 5.62 2.81 -2.45
C LEU A 84 5.29 3.71 -1.25
N MET A 85 4.11 3.53 -0.70
CA MET A 85 3.53 4.40 0.33
C MET A 85 3.29 3.60 1.62
N ASP A 86 3.81 4.11 2.75
CA ASP A 86 3.56 3.57 4.10
C ASP A 86 3.71 2.03 4.16
N THR A 87 4.81 1.51 3.63
CA THR A 87 5.03 0.07 3.39
C THR A 87 6.38 -0.44 3.92
N ASN A 88 6.62 -1.73 3.77
CA ASN A 88 7.79 -2.38 4.36
C ASN A 88 8.32 -3.49 3.44
N PRO A 89 9.61 -3.47 3.05
CA PRO A 89 10.19 -4.45 2.13
C PRO A 89 10.63 -5.74 2.80
N VAL A 90 10.73 -5.79 4.14
CA VAL A 90 11.26 -6.97 4.84
C VAL A 90 10.18 -8.02 5.09
N SER A 91 10.59 -9.27 5.15
CA SER A 91 9.72 -10.37 5.59
C SER A 91 9.18 -10.14 7.01
N GLU A 92 8.07 -10.77 7.35
CA GLU A 92 7.58 -10.76 8.73
C GLU A 92 8.55 -11.55 9.62
N THR A 93 8.86 -11.00 10.81
CA THR A 93 9.61 -11.77 11.81
C THR A 93 8.72 -12.85 12.44
N PRO A 94 9.28 -13.96 12.97
CA PRO A 94 8.49 -15.00 13.63
C PRO A 94 7.57 -14.45 14.72
N GLU A 95 8.04 -13.47 15.50
CA GLU A 95 7.28 -12.84 16.58
C GLU A 95 6.08 -12.04 16.04
N ARG A 96 6.28 -11.26 14.97
CA ARG A 96 5.19 -10.50 14.32
C ARG A 96 4.20 -11.44 13.62
N ALA A 97 4.68 -12.49 12.99
CA ALA A 97 3.81 -13.50 12.39
C ALA A 97 2.95 -14.20 13.46
N ALA A 98 3.54 -14.56 14.60
CA ALA A 98 2.84 -15.15 15.73
C ALA A 98 1.82 -14.18 16.36
N ALA A 99 2.13 -12.87 16.43
CA ALA A 99 1.23 -11.85 16.98
C ALA A 99 -0.06 -11.67 16.14
N ARG A 100 -0.12 -12.16 14.90
CA ARG A 100 -1.36 -12.17 14.08
C ARG A 100 -2.31 -13.31 14.45
N GLU A 101 -1.84 -14.39 15.06
CA GLU A 101 -2.68 -15.55 15.36
C GLU A 101 -3.86 -15.22 16.32
N PRO A 102 -3.66 -14.47 17.43
CA PRO A 102 -4.79 -14.07 18.27
C PRO A 102 -5.86 -13.27 17.51
N GLN A 103 -5.45 -12.37 16.59
CA GLN A 103 -6.38 -11.61 15.77
C GLN A 103 -7.15 -12.52 14.82
N ILE A 104 -6.47 -13.45 14.17
CA ILE A 104 -7.08 -14.46 13.29
C ILE A 104 -8.13 -15.29 14.06
N VAL A 105 -7.80 -15.73 15.29
CA VAL A 105 -8.72 -16.50 16.13
C VAL A 105 -9.96 -15.67 16.49
N LYS A 106 -9.79 -14.42 16.92
CA LYS A 106 -10.89 -13.50 17.23
C LYS A 106 -11.79 -13.27 16.01
N VAL A 107 -11.20 -13.02 14.84
CA VAL A 107 -11.98 -12.80 13.62
C VAL A 107 -12.77 -14.04 13.21
N LYS A 108 -12.20 -15.24 13.33
CA LYS A 108 -12.91 -16.51 13.13
C LYS A 108 -14.07 -16.70 14.11
N ALA A 109 -13.99 -16.12 15.31
CA ALA A 109 -15.06 -16.10 16.30
C ALA A 109 -16.09 -14.96 16.07
N GLY A 110 -16.04 -14.26 14.91
CA GLY A 110 -16.99 -13.20 14.56
C GLY A 110 -16.63 -11.81 15.09
N GLN A 111 -15.42 -11.60 15.60
CA GLN A 111 -14.98 -10.35 16.26
C GLN A 111 -14.14 -9.46 15.32
N LEU A 112 -14.46 -9.41 14.02
CA LEU A 112 -13.73 -8.56 13.07
C LEU A 112 -13.79 -7.08 13.47
N ARG A 113 -14.98 -6.61 13.86
CA ARG A 113 -15.20 -5.21 14.22
C ARG A 113 -14.36 -4.79 15.42
N GLU A 114 -14.29 -5.62 16.45
CA GLU A 114 -13.49 -5.39 17.65
C GLU A 114 -11.99 -5.37 17.34
N VAL A 115 -11.51 -6.34 16.57
CA VAL A 115 -10.11 -6.41 16.14
C VAL A 115 -9.72 -5.15 15.35
N MET A 116 -10.55 -4.73 14.42
CA MET A 116 -10.29 -3.52 13.63
C MET A 116 -10.31 -2.28 14.49
N ARG A 117 -11.34 -2.11 15.34
CA ARG A 117 -11.52 -0.92 16.17
C ARG A 117 -10.46 -0.76 17.25
N ASP A 118 -10.14 -1.85 17.96
CA ASP A 118 -9.39 -1.77 19.22
C ASP A 118 -7.89 -2.08 19.04
N GLU A 119 -7.53 -2.91 18.06
CA GLU A 119 -6.17 -3.37 17.90
C GLU A 119 -5.46 -2.74 16.68
N MET A 120 -6.14 -2.56 15.56
CA MET A 120 -5.50 -2.08 14.34
C MET A 120 -5.59 -0.56 14.16
N LYS A 121 -6.79 -0.01 14.18
CA LYS A 121 -7.03 1.42 13.88
C LYS A 121 -6.37 2.44 14.79
N PRO A 122 -6.20 2.20 16.11
CA PRO A 122 -5.55 3.19 16.97
C PRO A 122 -4.17 3.62 16.51
N GLN A 123 -3.49 2.78 15.73
CA GLN A 123 -2.12 3.01 15.25
C GLN A 123 -2.06 3.66 13.85
N TYR A 124 -3.21 3.82 13.15
CA TYR A 124 -3.21 4.20 11.75
C TYR A 124 -2.97 5.68 11.52
N LEU A 125 -3.59 6.55 12.29
CA LEU A 125 -3.68 7.95 11.95
C LEU A 125 -2.97 8.87 12.92
N ALA A 126 -2.41 9.96 12.39
CA ALA A 126 -1.96 11.08 13.17
C ALA A 126 -3.14 11.78 13.90
N PRO A 127 -2.89 12.57 14.94
CA PRO A 127 -3.86 13.51 15.46
C PRO A 127 -4.26 14.53 14.38
N GLY A 128 -5.55 14.75 14.19
CA GLY A 128 -6.02 15.69 13.17
C GLY A 128 -7.54 15.87 13.18
N PRO A 129 -8.06 16.92 12.50
CA PRO A 129 -9.48 17.24 12.55
C PRO A 129 -10.37 16.18 11.91
N TYR A 130 -9.91 15.50 10.87
CA TYR A 130 -10.66 14.47 10.14
C TYR A 130 -10.41 13.04 10.63
N ARG A 131 -9.67 12.88 11.73
CA ARG A 131 -9.29 11.57 12.26
C ARG A 131 -10.47 10.63 12.45
N SER A 132 -11.56 11.11 13.05
CA SER A 132 -12.74 10.30 13.34
C SER A 132 -13.44 9.82 12.07
N GLU A 133 -13.58 10.69 11.08
CA GLU A 133 -14.20 10.38 9.79
C GLU A 133 -13.37 9.34 9.02
N ILE A 134 -12.04 9.49 9.00
CA ILE A 134 -11.16 8.53 8.34
C ILE A 134 -11.16 7.18 9.07
N LEU A 135 -11.20 7.17 10.40
CA LEU A 135 -11.34 5.92 11.17
C LEU A 135 -12.67 5.23 10.89
N GLN A 136 -13.76 5.98 10.76
CA GLN A 136 -15.05 5.42 10.37
C GLN A 136 -14.99 4.81 8.97
N LEU A 137 -14.42 5.52 7.99
CA LEU A 137 -14.23 5.00 6.64
C LEU A 137 -13.40 3.70 6.63
N CYS A 138 -12.34 3.62 7.45
CA CYS A 138 -11.57 2.38 7.61
C CYS A 138 -12.42 1.22 8.17
N MET A 139 -13.36 1.52 9.08
CA MET A 139 -14.28 0.50 9.59
C MET A 139 -15.24 0.00 8.51
N GLU A 140 -15.84 0.94 7.77
CA GLU A 140 -16.76 0.63 6.67
C GLU A 140 -16.08 -0.24 5.60
N MET A 141 -14.87 0.14 5.16
CA MET A 141 -14.08 -0.69 4.23
C MET A 141 -13.84 -2.10 4.78
N ALA A 142 -13.49 -2.22 6.06
CA ALA A 142 -13.19 -3.50 6.66
C ALA A 142 -14.45 -4.39 6.82
N GLU A 143 -15.58 -3.80 7.18
CA GLU A 143 -16.85 -4.50 7.30
C GLU A 143 -17.36 -4.99 5.94
N ASP A 144 -17.27 -4.15 4.90
CA ASP A 144 -17.66 -4.49 3.53
C ASP A 144 -16.79 -5.61 2.93
N LEU A 145 -15.49 -5.61 3.21
CA LEU A 145 -14.57 -6.67 2.78
C LEU A 145 -14.78 -7.98 3.54
N GLY A 146 -15.11 -7.89 4.83
CA GLY A 146 -15.52 -9.00 5.66
C GLY A 146 -14.37 -9.88 6.21
N PRO A 147 -14.72 -10.83 7.10
CA PRO A 147 -13.76 -11.62 7.86
C PRO A 147 -12.86 -12.52 6.98
N GLU A 148 -13.38 -13.08 5.91
CA GLU A 148 -12.62 -13.97 5.03
C GLU A 148 -11.45 -13.23 4.34
N VAL A 149 -11.65 -11.96 4.00
CA VAL A 149 -10.57 -11.13 3.45
C VAL A 149 -9.50 -10.87 4.50
N PHE A 150 -9.91 -10.55 5.74
CA PHE A 150 -8.97 -10.37 6.85
C PHE A 150 -8.09 -11.60 7.05
N LEU A 151 -8.69 -12.79 7.04
CA LEU A 151 -7.98 -14.05 7.24
C LEU A 151 -6.94 -14.28 6.12
N ARG A 152 -7.36 -14.15 4.86
CA ARG A 152 -6.48 -14.32 3.70
C ARG A 152 -5.32 -13.32 3.72
N GLN A 153 -5.60 -12.05 3.93
CA GLN A 153 -4.58 -11.00 3.97
C GLN A 153 -3.62 -11.16 5.14
N SER A 154 -4.10 -11.57 6.33
CA SER A 154 -3.25 -11.91 7.46
C SER A 154 -2.30 -13.05 7.12
N ARG A 155 -2.77 -14.12 6.48
CA ARG A 155 -1.92 -15.23 6.02
C ARG A 155 -0.92 -14.80 4.95
N ALA A 156 -1.32 -13.96 4.01
CA ALA A 156 -0.42 -13.42 2.99
C ALA A 156 0.73 -12.60 3.61
N LEU A 157 0.42 -11.78 4.61
CA LEU A 157 1.42 -10.98 5.32
C LEU A 157 2.38 -11.84 6.15
N GLN A 158 1.88 -12.86 6.86
CA GLN A 158 2.73 -13.80 7.62
C GLN A 158 3.77 -14.51 6.74
N ARG A 159 3.40 -14.81 5.50
CA ARG A 159 4.20 -15.60 4.55
C ARG A 159 5.01 -14.76 3.58
N ARG A 160 4.93 -13.42 3.68
CA ARG A 160 5.60 -12.53 2.74
C ARG A 160 7.10 -12.70 2.76
N ARG A 161 7.69 -12.65 1.59
CA ARG A 161 9.14 -12.71 1.41
C ARG A 161 9.81 -11.34 1.60
N ASP A 162 11.10 -11.36 1.83
CA ASP A 162 11.93 -10.16 1.77
C ASP A 162 12.05 -9.65 0.32
N GLN A 163 11.90 -8.33 0.13
CA GLN A 163 11.92 -7.66 -1.16
C GLN A 163 13.08 -6.67 -1.33
N GLN A 164 14.05 -6.64 -0.41
CA GLN A 164 15.18 -5.72 -0.50
C GLN A 164 15.97 -5.92 -1.80
N SER A 165 16.15 -7.17 -2.22
CA SER A 165 16.80 -7.49 -3.49
C SER A 165 16.01 -7.00 -4.72
N THR A 166 14.68 -6.93 -4.61
CA THR A 166 13.80 -6.37 -5.65
C THR A 166 13.97 -4.86 -5.72
N LEU A 167 14.00 -4.16 -4.57
CA LEU A 167 14.19 -2.71 -4.53
C LEU A 167 15.48 -2.27 -5.25
N ARG A 168 16.58 -2.98 -5.05
CA ARG A 168 17.87 -2.69 -5.73
C ARG A 168 17.82 -2.86 -7.26
N LYS A 169 16.82 -3.56 -7.78
CA LYS A 169 16.63 -3.81 -9.21
C LYS A 169 15.65 -2.87 -9.86
N ILE A 170 15.02 -1.96 -9.10
CA ILE A 170 14.08 -0.98 -9.66
C ILE A 170 14.86 0.01 -10.51
N LYS A 171 14.50 0.08 -11.80
CA LYS A 171 15.13 0.95 -12.80
C LYS A 171 14.20 2.05 -13.31
N CYS A 172 12.95 2.03 -12.93
CA CYS A 172 11.97 3.06 -13.29
C CYS A 172 11.92 4.17 -12.22
N PRO A 173 11.38 5.36 -12.53
CA PRO A 173 11.16 6.41 -11.56
C PRO A 173 10.34 5.92 -10.36
N ALA A 174 10.85 6.12 -9.16
CA ALA A 174 10.24 5.64 -7.94
C ALA A 174 9.91 6.79 -6.98
N LEU A 175 8.69 6.76 -6.42
CA LEU A 175 8.29 7.61 -5.31
C LEU A 175 8.18 6.73 -4.05
N VAL A 176 8.94 7.06 -3.02
CA VAL A 176 8.80 6.46 -1.69
C VAL A 176 8.25 7.55 -0.78
N LEU A 177 7.10 7.35 -0.18
CA LEU A 177 6.53 8.30 0.76
C LEU A 177 5.95 7.62 1.98
N CYS A 178 5.90 8.36 3.09
CA CYS A 178 5.26 7.93 4.32
C CYS A 178 4.77 9.12 5.14
N GLY A 179 3.79 8.87 6.00
CA GLY A 179 3.40 9.84 7.01
C GLY A 179 4.48 10.02 8.07
N GLU A 180 4.65 11.26 8.55
CA GLU A 180 5.58 11.62 9.63
C GLU A 180 5.31 10.83 10.92
N HIS A 181 4.04 10.52 11.19
CA HIS A 181 3.57 9.83 12.38
C HIS A 181 3.21 8.35 12.14
N ASP A 182 3.64 7.76 11.03
CA ASP A 182 3.41 6.34 10.77
C ASP A 182 4.18 5.46 11.77
N LYS A 183 3.44 4.78 12.66
CA LYS A 183 3.99 3.87 13.68
C LYS A 183 4.11 2.43 13.20
N LEU A 184 3.47 2.08 12.08
CA LEU A 184 3.50 0.73 11.51
C LEU A 184 4.67 0.54 10.55
N CYS A 185 4.91 1.57 9.73
CA CYS A 185 5.98 1.62 8.74
C CYS A 185 6.69 2.97 8.85
N THR A 186 7.65 3.08 9.77
CA THR A 186 8.24 4.36 10.18
C THR A 186 9.00 5.09 9.07
N PRO A 187 9.21 6.42 9.17
CA PRO A 187 10.02 7.18 8.21
C PRO A 187 11.42 6.61 7.99
N GLU A 188 12.08 6.09 9.03
CA GLU A 188 13.40 5.47 8.92
C GLU A 188 13.36 4.22 8.03
N ARG A 189 12.26 3.48 8.08
CA ARG A 189 12.05 2.32 7.20
C ARG A 189 11.92 2.73 5.74
N HIS A 190 11.24 3.84 5.48
CA HIS A 190 11.09 4.38 4.13
C HIS A 190 12.37 5.02 3.61
N GLN A 191 13.13 5.71 4.46
CA GLN A 191 14.46 6.19 4.11
C GLN A 191 15.35 5.02 3.68
N PHE A 192 15.39 3.95 4.47
CA PHE A 192 16.11 2.72 4.11
C PHE A 192 15.65 2.13 2.77
N MET A 193 14.33 2.11 2.49
CA MET A 193 13.82 1.68 1.19
C MET A 193 14.31 2.57 0.05
N ALA A 194 14.26 3.88 0.23
CA ALA A 194 14.70 4.85 -0.77
C ALA A 194 16.19 4.72 -1.07
N GLU A 195 17.02 4.46 -0.07
CA GLU A 195 18.47 4.21 -0.23
C GLU A 195 18.77 2.93 -1.04
N LEU A 196 17.84 1.96 -1.04
CA LEU A 196 17.99 0.75 -1.87
C LEU A 196 17.61 0.96 -3.33
N ILE A 197 16.77 1.96 -3.64
CA ILE A 197 16.25 2.19 -4.99
C ILE A 197 17.08 3.25 -5.71
N PRO A 198 17.76 2.93 -6.83
CA PRO A 198 18.71 3.84 -7.48
C PRO A 198 18.12 5.19 -7.91
N TYR A 199 16.84 5.23 -8.28
CA TYR A 199 16.19 6.41 -8.85
C TYR A 199 14.90 6.74 -8.09
N SER A 200 15.02 6.90 -6.77
CA SER A 200 13.89 7.21 -5.92
C SER A 200 13.87 8.68 -5.47
N VAL A 201 12.66 9.20 -5.32
CA VAL A 201 12.38 10.42 -4.57
C VAL A 201 11.72 10.00 -3.26
N PHE A 202 12.30 10.41 -2.13
CA PHE A 202 11.74 10.15 -0.80
C PHE A 202 11.03 11.39 -0.25
N LYS A 203 9.82 11.22 0.26
CA LYS A 203 9.01 12.28 0.86
C LYS A 203 8.39 11.81 2.18
N VAL A 204 8.50 12.64 3.21
CA VAL A 204 7.79 12.50 4.49
C VAL A 204 6.62 13.48 4.49
N ILE A 205 5.43 13.00 4.78
CA ILE A 205 4.17 13.77 4.75
C ILE A 205 3.89 14.29 6.16
N GLY A 206 4.11 15.58 6.38
CA GLY A 206 3.87 16.22 7.67
C GLY A 206 2.41 16.11 8.10
N GLY A 207 2.18 15.83 9.39
CA GLY A 207 0.84 15.70 9.98
C GLY A 207 0.03 14.50 9.49
N ALA A 208 0.65 13.50 8.87
CA ALA A 208 0.00 12.26 8.47
C ALA A 208 0.58 11.06 9.22
N GLY A 209 -0.26 10.05 9.47
CA GLY A 209 0.10 8.73 9.95
C GLY A 209 0.23 7.72 8.79
N HIS A 210 -0.36 6.54 8.97
CA HIS A 210 -0.27 5.42 8.03
C HIS A 210 -1.13 5.56 6.76
N LEU A 211 -2.04 6.53 6.70
CA LEU A 211 -2.96 6.71 5.57
C LEU A 211 -2.87 8.13 4.99
N PRO A 212 -1.67 8.59 4.54
CA PRO A 212 -1.48 9.96 4.07
C PRO A 212 -2.35 10.30 2.85
N THR A 213 -2.78 9.32 2.07
CA THR A 213 -3.72 9.49 0.95
C THR A 213 -5.06 10.09 1.38
N LEU A 214 -5.48 9.84 2.62
CA LEU A 214 -6.70 10.35 3.24
C LEU A 214 -6.42 11.49 4.22
N GLU A 215 -5.30 11.45 4.94
CA GLU A 215 -4.95 12.44 5.96
C GLU A 215 -4.44 13.76 5.37
N GLN A 216 -3.69 13.68 4.26
CA GLN A 216 -3.11 14.84 3.53
C GLN A 216 -3.36 14.69 2.02
N PRO A 217 -4.63 14.58 1.58
CA PRO A 217 -4.97 14.15 0.23
C PRO A 217 -4.42 15.05 -0.86
N LYS A 218 -4.44 16.37 -0.65
CA LYS A 218 -3.93 17.32 -1.64
C LYS A 218 -2.42 17.16 -1.84
N LEU A 219 -1.66 17.13 -0.76
CA LEU A 219 -0.19 17.00 -0.82
C LEU A 219 0.23 15.70 -1.50
N VAL A 220 -0.42 14.59 -1.13
CA VAL A 220 -0.12 13.28 -1.75
C VAL A 220 -0.49 13.28 -3.23
N THR A 221 -1.61 13.90 -3.61
CA THR A 221 -2.01 14.01 -5.02
C THR A 221 -1.00 14.84 -5.83
N ASP A 222 -0.57 15.99 -5.31
CA ASP A 222 0.43 16.85 -5.97
C ASP A 222 1.76 16.09 -6.19
N LEU A 223 2.24 15.35 -5.18
CA LEU A 223 3.46 14.54 -5.28
C LEU A 223 3.31 13.37 -6.27
N MET A 224 2.14 12.77 -6.34
CA MET A 224 1.86 11.73 -7.35
C MET A 224 1.85 12.31 -8.76
N GLN A 225 1.30 13.51 -8.97
CA GLN A 225 1.35 14.19 -10.25
C GLN A 225 2.80 14.51 -10.67
N GLU A 226 3.62 15.03 -9.75
CA GLU A 226 5.06 15.24 -10.00
C GLU A 226 5.76 13.93 -10.38
N TRP A 227 5.55 12.86 -9.63
CA TRP A 227 6.12 11.55 -9.93
C TRP A 227 5.71 11.02 -11.31
N LEU A 228 4.46 11.22 -11.70
CA LEU A 228 3.93 10.79 -13.00
C LEU A 228 4.50 11.57 -14.19
N THR A 229 5.11 12.73 -13.95
CA THR A 229 5.76 13.56 -14.97
C THR A 229 7.28 13.42 -14.99
N GLN A 230 7.89 12.71 -14.04
CA GLN A 230 9.34 12.49 -14.03
C GLN A 230 9.79 11.84 -15.33
N PRO A 231 10.93 12.25 -15.91
CA PRO A 231 11.47 11.59 -17.09
C PRO A 231 11.80 10.13 -16.81
N PHE A 232 11.64 9.28 -17.84
CA PHE A 232 12.16 7.92 -17.75
C PHE A 232 13.69 7.97 -17.65
N VAL A 233 14.24 7.16 -16.75
CA VAL A 233 15.68 7.00 -16.68
C VAL A 233 16.14 6.28 -17.93
N LEU A 234 16.92 6.95 -18.77
CA LEU A 234 17.57 6.31 -19.92
C LEU A 234 18.62 5.34 -19.38
N GLN A 235 18.53 4.11 -19.80
CA GLN A 235 19.51 3.05 -19.50
C GLN A 235 20.70 3.15 -20.43
#